data_50a21dd66d71a5afea9ec659689280af
#
_entry.id   50a21dd66d71a5afea9ec659689280af
#
_cell.length_a   1.000
_cell.length_b   1.000
_cell.length_c   1.000
_cell.angle_alpha   90.00
_cell.angle_beta   90.00
_cell.angle_gamma   90.00
#
_symmetry.space_group_name_H-M   'P 1'
#
loop_
_entity.id
_entity.type
_entity.pdbx_description
1 polymer ?
#
loop_
_entity_poly.entity_id
_entity_poly.type
_entity_poly.pdbx_seq_one_letter_code
_entity_poly.pdbx_strand_id
1 'polypeptide(L)'
;ILDSMVRRHWDIQLQVETLTPIAPIQQRIQRWKDITGKKIDLYIGDITNYDFLSTTLRQFEPESIVHFGEQRSAPFSMIDREHAVMTQVNNVVGTLNILYGMKEDFPDCHLVKLGTMGEYGTPNIDIEEGYITIEHNGRTDTLPYPKQPGSFYHLSKVHDSHNIHFACKIWGIRATDLNQGIVYGVALTGLLNDETIKDELLINRLDYDVVFGTALTRVCLQAA
;
A
#
# COMPACT_ATOMS: atom_id res chain seq x y z
N ILE A 1 -13.26 0.02 5.95
CA ILE A 1 -12.02 -0.74 5.79
C ILE A 1 -12.34 -2.05 5.09
N LEU A 2 -11.53 -2.40 4.09
CA LEU A 2 -11.54 -3.70 3.43
C LEU A 2 -10.17 -4.35 3.67
N ASP A 3 -10.14 -5.58 4.19
CA ASP A 3 -8.89 -6.28 4.52
C ASP A 3 -9.09 -7.80 4.43
N SER A 4 -8.12 -8.54 3.91
CA SER A 4 -8.15 -10.00 3.84
C SER A 4 -7.65 -10.69 5.12
N MET A 5 -7.04 -9.96 6.04
CA MET A 5 -6.34 -10.45 7.24
C MET A 5 -5.17 -11.41 6.93
N VAL A 6 -4.75 -11.53 5.67
CA VAL A 6 -3.73 -12.49 5.23
C VAL A 6 -2.38 -12.27 5.92
N ARG A 7 -2.07 -11.04 6.33
CA ARG A 7 -0.83 -10.73 7.02
C ARG A 7 -0.66 -11.55 8.31
N ARG A 8 -1.73 -11.81 9.04
CA ARG A 8 -1.69 -12.66 10.25
C ARG A 8 -1.32 -14.09 9.94
N HIS A 9 -1.75 -14.59 8.77
CA HIS A 9 -1.37 -15.91 8.29
C HIS A 9 0.13 -15.98 7.97
N TRP A 10 0.67 -14.97 7.30
CA TRP A 10 2.11 -14.90 6.99
C TRP A 10 2.98 -14.80 8.25
N ASP A 11 2.54 -14.07 9.28
CA ASP A 11 3.24 -14.00 10.56
C ASP A 11 3.43 -15.41 11.16
N ILE A 12 2.38 -16.21 11.15
CA ILE A 12 2.42 -17.60 11.67
C ILE A 12 3.30 -18.49 10.78
N GLN A 13 3.10 -18.41 9.46
CA GLN A 13 3.85 -19.23 8.49
C GLN A 13 5.36 -18.98 8.57
N LEU A 14 5.76 -17.73 8.70
CA LEU A 14 7.17 -17.31 8.73
C LEU A 14 7.74 -17.21 10.14
N GLN A 15 6.93 -17.51 11.17
CA GLN A 15 7.33 -17.43 12.58
C GLN A 15 7.91 -16.05 12.95
N VAL A 16 7.28 -14.98 12.45
CA VAL A 16 7.68 -13.61 12.73
C VAL A 16 6.69 -12.97 13.72
N GLU A 17 7.21 -12.11 14.56
CA GLU A 17 6.44 -11.40 15.57
C GLU A 17 6.64 -9.90 15.45
N THR A 18 5.66 -9.14 15.92
CA THR A 18 5.80 -7.70 16.09
C THR A 18 6.32 -7.38 17.49
N LEU A 19 7.15 -6.36 17.61
CA LEU A 19 7.68 -5.93 18.92
C LEU A 19 6.56 -5.47 19.85
N THR A 20 5.53 -4.83 19.30
CA THR A 20 4.35 -4.39 20.05
C THR A 20 3.17 -5.31 19.73
N PRO A 21 2.47 -5.88 20.73
CA PRO A 21 1.26 -6.63 20.50
C PRO A 21 0.23 -5.80 19.75
N ILE A 22 -0.42 -6.42 18.75
CA ILE A 22 -1.45 -5.74 17.95
C ILE A 22 -2.81 -6.36 18.27
N ALA A 23 -3.71 -5.54 18.79
CA ALA A 23 -5.07 -5.94 19.05
C ALA A 23 -5.80 -6.37 17.76
N PRO A 24 -6.76 -7.31 17.85
CA PRO A 24 -7.65 -7.64 16.73
C PRO A 24 -8.31 -6.39 16.16
N ILE A 25 -8.51 -6.35 14.84
CA ILE A 25 -9.03 -5.15 14.17
C ILE A 25 -10.41 -4.75 14.68
N GLN A 26 -11.24 -5.71 15.07
CA GLN A 26 -12.55 -5.44 15.65
C GLN A 26 -12.45 -4.66 16.97
N GLN A 27 -11.50 -5.02 17.82
CA GLN A 27 -11.23 -4.28 19.07
C GLN A 27 -10.70 -2.87 18.79
N ARG A 28 -9.83 -2.73 17.80
CA ARG A 28 -9.29 -1.43 17.37
C ARG A 28 -10.40 -0.51 16.83
N ILE A 29 -11.31 -1.04 16.02
CA ILE A 29 -12.46 -0.29 15.48
C ILE A 29 -13.41 0.11 16.61
N GLN A 30 -13.70 -0.80 17.55
CA GLN A 30 -14.53 -0.45 18.70
C GLN A 30 -13.87 0.63 19.56
N ARG A 31 -12.58 0.49 19.84
CA ARG A 31 -11.84 1.50 20.61
C ARG A 31 -11.81 2.86 19.93
N TRP A 32 -11.63 2.89 18.59
CA TRP A 32 -11.74 4.13 17.82
C TRP A 32 -13.11 4.77 17.97
N LYS A 33 -14.18 3.97 17.87
CA LYS A 33 -15.55 4.46 18.07
C LYS A 33 -15.76 5.03 19.47
N ASP A 34 -15.23 4.37 20.51
CA ASP A 34 -15.36 4.81 21.91
C ASP A 34 -14.69 6.18 22.14
N ILE A 35 -13.53 6.41 21.51
CA ILE A 35 -12.77 7.67 21.66
C ILE A 35 -13.36 8.79 20.80
N THR A 36 -13.75 8.49 19.55
CA THR A 36 -14.08 9.53 18.56
C THR A 36 -15.56 9.69 18.31
N GLY A 37 -16.40 8.73 18.73
CA GLY A 37 -17.81 8.62 18.36
C GLY A 37 -18.03 8.19 16.88
N LYS A 38 -16.96 8.03 16.09
CA LYS A 38 -17.05 7.72 14.65
C LYS A 38 -17.05 6.22 14.41
N LYS A 39 -17.97 5.76 13.56
CA LYS A 39 -18.08 4.36 13.13
C LYS A 39 -17.10 4.10 11.97
N ILE A 40 -16.48 2.93 11.99
CA ILE A 40 -15.73 2.36 10.87
C ILE A 40 -16.38 1.04 10.51
N ASP A 41 -16.80 0.88 9.25
CA ASP A 41 -17.30 -0.39 8.73
C ASP A 41 -16.12 -1.26 8.27
N LEU A 42 -16.18 -2.56 8.56
CA LEU A 42 -15.14 -3.53 8.21
C LEU A 42 -15.72 -4.61 7.30
N TYR A 43 -15.12 -4.79 6.15
CA TYR A 43 -15.39 -5.84 5.18
C TYR A 43 -14.18 -6.76 5.09
N ILE A 44 -14.37 -8.05 5.38
CA ILE A 44 -13.27 -9.03 5.35
C ILE A 44 -13.36 -9.82 4.05
N GLY A 45 -12.32 -9.69 3.22
CA GLY A 45 -12.23 -10.38 1.94
C GLY A 45 -11.00 -9.93 1.13
N ASP A 46 -10.79 -10.61 0.02
CA ASP A 46 -9.62 -10.44 -0.83
C ASP A 46 -9.93 -9.52 -2.02
N ILE A 47 -9.11 -8.49 -2.23
CA ILE A 47 -9.23 -7.55 -3.36
C ILE A 47 -8.99 -8.21 -4.72
N THR A 48 -8.36 -9.37 -4.77
CA THR A 48 -8.21 -10.16 -6.00
C THR A 48 -9.51 -10.84 -6.42
N ASN A 49 -10.48 -10.95 -5.52
CA ASN A 49 -11.85 -11.39 -5.83
C ASN A 49 -12.68 -10.18 -6.28
N TYR A 50 -12.88 -10.05 -7.59
CA TYR A 50 -13.61 -8.91 -8.17
C TYR A 50 -15.06 -8.83 -7.72
N ASP A 51 -15.77 -9.96 -7.61
CA ASP A 51 -17.18 -9.98 -7.18
C ASP A 51 -17.33 -9.45 -5.75
N PHE A 52 -16.44 -9.86 -4.85
CA PHE A 52 -16.39 -9.33 -3.49
C PHE A 52 -16.11 -7.84 -3.47
N LEU A 53 -15.07 -7.40 -4.19
CA LEU A 53 -14.66 -6.00 -4.23
C LEU A 53 -15.76 -5.11 -4.82
N SER A 54 -16.29 -5.46 -6.00
CA SER A 54 -17.33 -4.66 -6.68
C SER A 54 -18.61 -4.57 -5.85
N THR A 55 -19.03 -5.66 -5.22
CA THR A 55 -20.18 -5.66 -4.30
C THR A 55 -19.94 -4.72 -3.12
N THR A 56 -18.75 -4.76 -2.51
CA THR A 56 -18.40 -3.89 -1.38
C THR A 56 -18.35 -2.42 -1.79
N LEU A 57 -17.77 -2.11 -2.95
CA LEU A 57 -17.72 -0.74 -3.46
C LEU A 57 -19.13 -0.19 -3.73
N ARG A 58 -20.02 -0.97 -4.36
CA ARG A 58 -21.42 -0.57 -4.59
C ARG A 58 -22.21 -0.36 -3.31
N GLN A 59 -21.91 -1.15 -2.28
CA GLN A 59 -22.58 -0.99 -0.97
C GLN A 59 -22.10 0.26 -0.24
N PHE A 60 -20.86 0.67 -0.42
CA PHE A 60 -20.24 1.80 0.28
C PHE A 60 -20.33 3.11 -0.49
N GLU A 61 -20.35 3.07 -1.83
CA GLU A 61 -20.36 4.23 -2.74
C GLU A 61 -19.23 5.24 -2.43
N PRO A 62 -17.95 4.86 -2.59
CA PRO A 62 -16.83 5.70 -2.16
C PRO A 62 -16.62 6.93 -3.04
N GLU A 63 -16.39 8.09 -2.42
CA GLU A 63 -15.87 9.30 -3.08
C GLU A 63 -14.36 9.23 -3.30
N SER A 64 -13.66 8.47 -2.46
CA SER A 64 -12.22 8.21 -2.56
C SER A 64 -11.84 6.84 -2.02
N ILE A 65 -10.81 6.25 -2.62
CA ILE A 65 -10.22 4.98 -2.21
C ILE A 65 -8.76 5.21 -1.85
N VAL A 66 -8.38 4.86 -0.61
CA VAL A 66 -6.97 4.82 -0.20
C VAL A 66 -6.51 3.36 -0.22
N HIS A 67 -5.65 3.04 -1.19
CA HIS A 67 -5.25 1.65 -1.45
C HIS A 67 -3.95 1.28 -0.74
N PHE A 68 -4.11 0.58 0.40
CA PHE A 68 -3.04 -0.06 1.17
C PHE A 68 -3.04 -1.60 1.06
N GLY A 69 -4.01 -2.18 0.38
CA GLY A 69 -4.28 -3.62 0.34
C GLY A 69 -3.25 -4.43 -0.45
N GLU A 70 -1.96 -4.19 -0.23
CA GLU A 70 -0.88 -4.80 -0.99
C GLU A 70 0.12 -5.51 -0.09
N GLN A 71 0.74 -6.57 -0.62
CA GLN A 71 1.95 -7.13 -0.04
C GLN A 71 3.06 -6.08 -0.16
N ARG A 72 3.64 -5.66 0.97
CA ARG A 72 4.51 -4.48 1.09
C ARG A 72 5.99 -4.76 1.30
N SER A 73 6.38 -6.04 1.34
CA SER A 73 7.74 -6.44 1.71
C SER A 73 8.56 -6.89 0.51
N ALA A 74 9.67 -6.21 0.26
CA ALA A 74 10.65 -6.63 -0.73
C ALA A 74 11.28 -8.00 -0.37
N PRO A 75 11.80 -8.23 0.88
CA PRO A 75 12.34 -9.52 1.24
C PRO A 75 11.32 -10.66 1.10
N PHE A 76 10.06 -10.48 1.52
CA PHE A 76 9.01 -11.47 1.36
C PHE A 76 8.86 -11.90 -0.11
N SER A 77 8.83 -10.95 -1.03
CA SER A 77 8.68 -11.23 -2.46
C SER A 77 9.86 -11.97 -3.10
N MET A 78 10.97 -12.09 -2.38
CA MET A 78 12.22 -12.70 -2.84
C MET A 78 12.54 -14.04 -2.17
N ILE A 79 11.66 -14.55 -1.29
CA ILE A 79 11.89 -15.83 -0.58
C ILE A 79 11.96 -16.99 -1.59
N ASP A 80 10.94 -17.11 -2.44
CA ASP A 80 10.83 -18.13 -3.47
C ASP A 80 9.81 -17.76 -4.55
N ARG A 81 9.57 -18.69 -5.49
CA ARG A 81 8.60 -18.49 -6.58
C ARG A 81 7.18 -18.26 -6.07
N GLU A 82 6.76 -18.96 -5.04
CA GLU A 82 5.39 -18.86 -4.51
C GLU A 82 5.12 -17.45 -3.95
N HIS A 83 6.05 -16.93 -3.15
CA HIS A 83 5.97 -15.59 -2.58
C HIS A 83 6.06 -14.50 -3.65
N ALA A 84 6.89 -14.69 -4.68
CA ALA A 84 6.98 -13.78 -5.82
C ALA A 84 5.66 -13.73 -6.60
N VAL A 85 5.10 -14.90 -6.96
CA VAL A 85 3.82 -14.99 -7.69
C VAL A 85 2.68 -14.42 -6.87
N MET A 86 2.59 -14.77 -5.58
CA MET A 86 1.57 -14.24 -4.69
C MET A 86 1.64 -12.71 -4.59
N THR A 87 2.85 -12.14 -4.49
CA THR A 87 3.04 -10.69 -4.47
C THR A 87 2.52 -10.04 -5.76
N GLN A 88 2.86 -10.60 -6.94
CA GLN A 88 2.37 -10.07 -8.22
C GLN A 88 0.85 -10.20 -8.34
N VAL A 89 0.27 -11.34 -7.99
CA VAL A 89 -1.17 -11.54 -8.07
C VAL A 89 -1.90 -10.61 -7.11
N ASN A 90 -1.49 -10.57 -5.85
CA ASN A 90 -2.16 -9.71 -4.86
C ASN A 90 -2.12 -8.24 -5.26
N ASN A 91 -0.95 -7.73 -5.61
CA ASN A 91 -0.77 -6.31 -5.85
C ASN A 91 -1.37 -5.90 -7.22
N VAL A 92 -0.93 -6.54 -8.29
CA VAL A 92 -1.31 -6.12 -9.66
C VAL A 92 -2.78 -6.42 -9.97
N VAL A 93 -3.26 -7.63 -9.63
CA VAL A 93 -4.67 -7.97 -9.87
C VAL A 93 -5.58 -7.17 -8.93
N GLY A 94 -5.18 -6.98 -7.66
CA GLY A 94 -5.92 -6.15 -6.71
C GLY A 94 -6.08 -4.70 -7.21
N THR A 95 -5.00 -4.08 -7.67
CA THR A 95 -5.02 -2.73 -8.25
C THR A 95 -5.90 -2.67 -9.50
N LEU A 96 -5.79 -3.64 -10.42
CA LEU A 96 -6.63 -3.69 -11.62
C LEU A 96 -8.11 -3.81 -11.27
N ASN A 97 -8.46 -4.65 -10.29
CA ASN A 97 -9.83 -4.79 -9.84
C ASN A 97 -10.40 -3.47 -9.30
N ILE A 98 -9.62 -2.71 -8.51
CA ILE A 98 -10.02 -1.38 -8.03
C ILE A 98 -10.26 -0.44 -9.21
N LEU A 99 -9.34 -0.38 -10.18
CA LEU A 99 -9.46 0.48 -11.35
C LEU A 99 -10.70 0.15 -12.19
N TYR A 100 -11.02 -1.14 -12.37
CA TYR A 100 -12.24 -1.56 -13.07
C TYR A 100 -13.51 -1.22 -12.28
N GLY A 101 -13.53 -1.44 -10.97
CA GLY A 101 -14.65 -1.05 -10.11
C GLY A 101 -14.92 0.46 -10.17
N MET A 102 -13.86 1.29 -10.16
CA MET A 102 -13.98 2.72 -10.34
C MET A 102 -14.55 3.08 -11.72
N LYS A 103 -13.97 2.50 -12.79
CA LYS A 103 -14.42 2.75 -14.17
C LYS A 103 -15.90 2.43 -14.37
N GLU A 104 -16.36 1.32 -13.82
CA GLU A 104 -17.71 0.79 -14.07
C GLU A 104 -18.78 1.50 -13.23
N ASP A 105 -18.49 1.75 -11.94
CA ASP A 105 -19.49 2.19 -10.99
C ASP A 105 -19.20 3.58 -10.39
N PHE A 106 -17.93 4.01 -10.32
CA PHE A 106 -17.51 5.21 -9.57
C PHE A 106 -16.46 6.04 -10.34
N PRO A 107 -16.74 6.51 -11.56
CA PRO A 107 -15.75 7.21 -12.41
C PRO A 107 -15.22 8.50 -11.80
N ASP A 108 -15.96 9.14 -10.91
CA ASP A 108 -15.57 10.36 -10.20
C ASP A 108 -14.80 10.10 -8.90
N CYS A 109 -14.69 8.85 -8.47
CA CYS A 109 -13.93 8.46 -7.29
C CYS A 109 -12.44 8.76 -7.48
N HIS A 110 -11.76 9.21 -6.41
CA HIS A 110 -10.32 9.49 -6.43
C HIS A 110 -9.55 8.34 -5.80
N LEU A 111 -8.67 7.70 -6.56
CA LEU A 111 -7.75 6.71 -6.04
C LEU A 111 -6.49 7.37 -5.47
N VAL A 112 -6.17 7.08 -4.21
CA VAL A 112 -4.87 7.36 -3.60
C VAL A 112 -4.17 6.04 -3.36
N LYS A 113 -3.17 5.73 -4.20
CA LYS A 113 -2.39 4.51 -4.09
C LYS A 113 -1.08 4.78 -3.36
N LEU A 114 -0.70 3.88 -2.47
CA LEU A 114 0.62 3.93 -1.84
C LEU A 114 1.65 3.19 -2.68
N GLY A 115 2.38 3.97 -3.48
CA GLY A 115 3.55 3.56 -4.23
C GLY A 115 4.80 3.48 -3.35
N THR A 116 5.95 3.43 -3.98
CA THR A 116 7.24 3.41 -3.30
C THR A 116 8.33 4.04 -4.17
N MET A 117 9.21 4.82 -3.58
CA MET A 117 10.40 5.30 -4.30
C MET A 117 11.36 4.16 -4.69
N GLY A 118 11.20 2.96 -4.13
CA GLY A 118 11.93 1.76 -4.55
C GLY A 118 11.63 1.30 -5.97
N GLU A 119 10.61 1.86 -6.64
CA GLU A 119 10.36 1.67 -8.07
C GLU A 119 11.49 2.17 -8.96
N TYR A 120 12.21 3.20 -8.52
CA TYR A 120 13.29 3.82 -9.28
C TYR A 120 14.64 3.11 -9.13
N GLY A 121 14.77 2.23 -8.13
CA GLY A 121 16.03 1.57 -7.83
C GLY A 121 17.10 2.58 -7.35
N THR A 122 18.34 2.44 -7.85
CA THR A 122 19.47 3.30 -7.50
C THR A 122 20.18 3.82 -8.77
N PRO A 123 19.56 4.70 -9.56
CA PRO A 123 20.19 5.25 -10.75
C PRO A 123 21.36 6.19 -10.39
N ASN A 124 22.31 6.37 -11.31
CA ASN A 124 23.42 7.31 -11.15
C ASN A 124 23.07 8.75 -11.55
N ILE A 125 21.82 9.05 -11.78
CA ILE A 125 21.29 10.37 -12.11
C ILE A 125 20.20 10.75 -11.12
N ASP A 126 19.90 12.03 -11.00
CA ASP A 126 18.84 12.53 -10.16
C ASP A 126 17.48 11.98 -10.62
N ILE A 127 16.62 11.68 -9.67
CA ILE A 127 15.25 11.16 -9.94
C ILE A 127 14.31 12.36 -10.02
N GLU A 128 13.77 12.59 -11.21
CA GLU A 128 12.70 13.57 -11.41
C GLU A 128 11.38 13.07 -10.87
N GLU A 129 10.54 13.96 -10.40
CA GLU A 129 9.22 13.61 -9.88
C GLU A 129 8.27 13.18 -11.01
N GLY A 130 8.10 11.89 -11.15
CA GLY A 130 7.14 11.24 -12.05
C GLY A 130 7.57 11.21 -13.53
N TYR A 131 8.16 12.26 -14.07
CA TYR A 131 8.42 12.40 -15.51
C TYR A 131 9.80 13.00 -15.78
N ILE A 132 10.36 12.68 -16.95
CA ILE A 132 11.61 13.23 -17.44
C ILE A 132 11.46 13.68 -18.90
N THR A 133 12.06 14.80 -19.25
CA THR A 133 12.15 15.25 -20.64
C THR A 133 13.40 14.67 -21.28
N ILE A 134 13.22 13.92 -22.36
CA ILE A 134 14.27 13.23 -23.09
C ILE A 134 14.39 13.82 -24.50
N GLU A 135 15.63 14.12 -24.91
CA GLU A 135 15.94 14.40 -26.30
C GLU A 135 16.66 13.19 -26.91
N HIS A 136 16.16 12.72 -28.07
CA HIS A 136 16.77 11.64 -28.82
C HIS A 136 16.62 11.88 -30.32
N ASN A 137 17.74 11.83 -31.07
CA ASN A 137 17.77 12.07 -32.50
C ASN A 137 17.09 13.38 -32.93
N GLY A 138 17.34 14.48 -32.17
CA GLY A 138 16.79 15.81 -32.45
C GLY A 138 15.28 15.96 -32.19
N ARG A 139 14.66 15.02 -31.48
CA ARG A 139 13.26 15.06 -31.06
C ARG A 139 13.19 14.99 -29.55
N THR A 140 12.28 15.77 -28.96
CA THR A 140 12.09 15.87 -27.51
C THR A 140 10.72 15.35 -27.13
N ASP A 141 10.63 14.59 -26.01
CA ASP A 141 9.38 14.12 -25.43
C ASP A 141 9.49 14.09 -23.89
N THR A 142 8.35 14.18 -23.22
CA THR A 142 8.26 14.05 -21.76
C THR A 142 7.60 12.72 -21.44
N LEU A 143 8.38 11.82 -20.83
CA LEU A 143 8.02 10.44 -20.59
C LEU A 143 8.05 10.12 -19.09
N PRO A 144 7.32 9.09 -18.63
CA PRO A 144 7.50 8.60 -17.27
C PRO A 144 8.98 8.30 -16.98
N TYR A 145 9.45 8.72 -15.80
CA TYR A 145 10.84 8.47 -15.40
C TYR A 145 11.15 6.97 -15.47
N PRO A 146 12.32 6.56 -16.02
CA PRO A 146 12.69 5.14 -16.11
C PRO A 146 12.77 4.48 -14.74
N LYS A 147 12.12 3.33 -14.57
CA LYS A 147 12.04 2.60 -13.31
C LYS A 147 12.91 1.34 -13.39
N GLN A 148 13.72 1.09 -12.33
CA GLN A 148 14.63 -0.05 -12.22
C GLN A 148 14.45 -0.76 -10.86
N PRO A 149 13.31 -1.44 -10.64
CA PRO A 149 12.97 -2.03 -9.35
C PRO A 149 13.94 -3.14 -8.94
N GLY A 150 14.29 -3.18 -7.63
CA GLY A 150 15.25 -4.14 -7.08
C GLY A 150 14.64 -5.41 -6.49
N SER A 151 13.32 -5.64 -6.59
CA SER A 151 12.63 -6.85 -6.12
C SER A 151 11.31 -7.07 -6.84
N PHE A 152 10.70 -8.25 -6.71
CA PHE A 152 9.36 -8.51 -7.26
C PHE A 152 8.27 -7.64 -6.60
N TYR A 153 8.44 -7.27 -5.32
CA TYR A 153 7.57 -6.28 -4.70
C TYR A 153 7.67 -4.91 -5.39
N HIS A 154 8.87 -4.37 -5.55
CA HIS A 154 9.06 -3.09 -6.23
C HIS A 154 8.59 -3.15 -7.69
N LEU A 155 8.79 -4.30 -8.36
CA LEU A 155 8.31 -4.52 -9.73
C LEU A 155 6.78 -4.52 -9.78
N SER A 156 6.07 -5.13 -8.80
CA SER A 156 4.61 -5.05 -8.75
C SER A 156 4.11 -3.61 -8.62
N LYS A 157 4.81 -2.79 -7.84
CA LYS A 157 4.51 -1.36 -7.71
C LYS A 157 4.70 -0.60 -9.02
N VAL A 158 5.75 -0.92 -9.80
CA VAL A 158 5.95 -0.36 -11.15
C VAL A 158 4.77 -0.73 -12.06
N HIS A 159 4.33 -1.98 -12.03
CA HIS A 159 3.18 -2.43 -12.82
C HIS A 159 1.90 -1.66 -12.44
N ASP A 160 1.68 -1.45 -11.14
CA ASP A 160 0.52 -0.70 -10.64
C ASP A 160 0.57 0.76 -11.09
N SER A 161 1.72 1.43 -10.96
CA SER A 161 1.90 2.80 -11.42
C SER A 161 1.61 2.94 -12.91
N HIS A 162 2.05 1.98 -13.73
CA HIS A 162 1.75 1.97 -15.17
C HIS A 162 0.27 1.69 -15.46
N ASN A 163 -0.35 0.76 -14.74
CA ASN A 163 -1.78 0.46 -14.88
C ASN A 163 -2.63 1.69 -14.52
N ILE A 164 -2.30 2.38 -13.43
CA ILE A 164 -2.97 3.60 -12.98
C ILE A 164 -2.81 4.71 -14.02
N HIS A 165 -1.57 4.97 -14.46
CA HIS A 165 -1.29 5.99 -15.47
C HIS A 165 -2.08 5.71 -16.76
N PHE A 166 -2.10 4.47 -17.23
CA PHE A 166 -2.85 4.07 -18.41
C PHE A 166 -4.36 4.24 -18.21
N ALA A 167 -4.90 3.80 -17.07
CA ALA A 167 -6.32 3.97 -16.74
C ALA A 167 -6.74 5.44 -16.67
N CYS A 168 -5.92 6.31 -16.06
CA CYS A 168 -6.15 7.76 -16.07
C CYS A 168 -6.22 8.30 -17.50
N LYS A 169 -5.29 7.88 -18.38
CA LYS A 169 -5.22 8.34 -19.77
C LYS A 169 -6.43 7.91 -20.60
N ILE A 170 -6.88 6.65 -20.48
CA ILE A 170 -7.91 6.10 -21.37
C ILE A 170 -9.34 6.20 -20.82
N TRP A 171 -9.49 6.24 -19.49
CA TRP A 171 -10.81 6.27 -18.84
C TRP A 171 -11.11 7.59 -18.12
N GLY A 172 -10.13 8.49 -18.00
CA GLY A 172 -10.29 9.75 -17.28
C GLY A 172 -10.38 9.59 -15.76
N ILE A 173 -10.00 8.44 -15.20
CA ILE A 173 -9.97 8.20 -13.76
C ILE A 173 -8.99 9.18 -13.10
N ARG A 174 -9.35 9.65 -11.90
CA ARG A 174 -8.47 10.49 -11.08
C ARG A 174 -7.70 9.63 -10.09
N ALA A 175 -6.37 9.72 -10.10
CA ALA A 175 -5.53 9.00 -9.16
C ALA A 175 -4.31 9.82 -8.72
N THR A 176 -3.85 9.54 -7.50
CA THR A 176 -2.56 10.00 -6.96
C THR A 176 -1.75 8.79 -6.56
N ASP A 177 -0.59 8.60 -7.16
CA ASP A 177 0.37 7.56 -6.78
C ASP A 177 1.46 8.18 -5.91
N LEU A 178 1.51 7.80 -4.62
CA LEU A 178 2.42 8.34 -3.63
C LEU A 178 3.70 7.50 -3.57
N ASN A 179 4.75 7.92 -4.25
CA ASN A 179 6.05 7.25 -4.23
C ASN A 179 6.81 7.56 -2.93
N GLN A 180 6.35 6.95 -1.85
CA GLN A 180 6.85 7.21 -0.50
C GLN A 180 8.15 6.47 -0.19
N GLY A 181 8.93 7.03 0.73
CA GLY A 181 10.09 6.39 1.34
C GLY A 181 9.69 5.42 2.47
N ILE A 182 10.57 5.26 3.45
CA ILE A 182 10.30 4.41 4.62
C ILE A 182 9.25 5.07 5.51
N VAL A 183 8.14 4.36 5.72
CA VAL A 183 7.14 4.74 6.73
C VAL A 183 7.55 4.15 8.07
N TYR A 184 7.60 4.98 9.11
CA TYR A 184 8.02 4.57 10.44
C TYR A 184 7.16 5.24 11.53
N GLY A 185 7.28 4.76 12.76
CA GLY A 185 6.52 5.23 13.91
C GLY A 185 5.44 4.25 14.34
N VAL A 186 5.14 4.27 15.64
CA VAL A 186 4.19 3.32 16.27
C VAL A 186 3.03 4.02 16.96
N ALA A 187 3.13 5.32 17.22
CA ALA A 187 2.14 6.09 17.96
C ALA A 187 1.44 7.09 17.05
N LEU A 188 0.14 7.26 17.26
CA LEU A 188 -0.64 8.33 16.67
C LEU A 188 -0.41 9.60 17.51
N THR A 189 0.39 10.53 17.00
CA THR A 189 0.57 11.84 17.64
C THR A 189 -0.19 12.90 16.86
N GLY A 190 -1.03 13.70 17.55
CA GLY A 190 -1.52 14.98 17.03
C GLY A 190 -2.71 14.95 16.07
N LEU A 191 -3.43 13.83 15.91
CA LEU A 191 -4.58 13.76 15.00
C LEU A 191 -5.91 14.29 15.60
N LEU A 192 -5.99 14.44 16.91
CA LEU A 192 -7.18 14.98 17.58
C LEU A 192 -6.70 16.00 18.62
N ASN A 193 -6.78 17.28 18.26
CA ASN A 193 -6.56 18.44 19.12
C ASN A 193 -6.25 18.09 20.59
N ASP A 194 -4.98 18.15 20.95
CA ASP A 194 -4.44 17.88 22.28
C ASP A 194 -4.19 16.41 22.65
N GLU A 195 -2.92 16.23 22.96
CA GLU A 195 -2.32 15.08 23.61
C GLU A 195 -2.34 13.77 22.80
N THR A 196 -1.17 13.26 22.61
CA THR A 196 -0.86 11.94 22.11
C THR A 196 -1.92 10.93 22.53
N ILE A 197 -2.73 10.41 21.59
CA ILE A 197 -3.55 9.23 21.89
C ILE A 197 -2.58 8.06 22.11
N LYS A 198 -2.11 7.93 23.33
CA LYS A 198 -1.34 6.77 23.80
C LYS A 198 -2.34 5.68 24.18
N ASP A 199 -3.01 5.13 23.20
CA ASP A 199 -3.94 4.02 23.42
C ASP A 199 -3.29 2.75 22.94
N GLU A 200 -3.02 1.83 23.85
CA GLU A 200 -2.36 0.56 23.57
C GLU A 200 -3.11 -0.29 22.52
N LEU A 201 -4.43 -0.16 22.44
CA LEU A 201 -5.22 -0.86 21.43
C LEU A 201 -5.09 -0.26 20.02
N LEU A 202 -4.65 1.00 19.90
CA LEU A 202 -4.50 1.71 18.63
C LEU A 202 -3.05 1.82 18.15
N ILE A 203 -2.09 1.29 18.89
CA ILE A 203 -0.67 1.28 18.50
C ILE A 203 -0.51 0.54 17.17
N ASN A 204 0.35 1.07 16.30
CA ASN A 204 0.73 0.41 15.06
C ASN A 204 1.72 -0.73 15.34
N ARG A 205 1.71 -1.71 14.44
CA ARG A 205 2.71 -2.76 14.53
C ARG A 205 4.11 -2.22 14.25
N LEU A 206 5.08 -2.72 15.00
CA LEU A 206 6.49 -2.49 14.78
C LEU A 206 7.16 -3.80 14.38
N ASP A 207 7.33 -3.99 13.08
CA ASP A 207 8.04 -5.13 12.53
C ASP A 207 9.55 -4.87 12.60
N TYR A 208 10.29 -5.83 13.13
CA TYR A 208 11.75 -5.75 13.30
C TYR A 208 12.50 -6.95 12.71
N ASP A 209 11.77 -7.94 12.23
CA ASP A 209 12.31 -9.14 11.60
C ASP A 209 12.94 -8.85 10.22
N VAL A 210 13.60 -9.85 9.64
CA VAL A 210 14.30 -9.71 8.35
C VAL A 210 13.35 -9.63 7.14
N VAL A 211 12.10 -10.05 7.30
CA VAL A 211 11.13 -10.12 6.21
C VAL A 211 10.31 -8.82 6.13
N PHE A 212 9.77 -8.36 7.25
CA PHE A 212 8.83 -7.25 7.28
C PHE A 212 9.36 -5.98 7.97
N GLY A 213 10.44 -6.09 8.73
CA GLY A 213 11.08 -4.96 9.39
C GLY A 213 11.78 -4.05 8.38
N THR A 214 11.63 -2.74 8.55
CA THR A 214 12.38 -1.75 7.76
C THR A 214 13.82 -1.65 8.28
N ALA A 215 14.75 -1.14 7.44
CA ALA A 215 16.12 -0.90 7.86
C ALA A 215 16.18 -0.03 9.14
N LEU A 216 15.35 1.02 9.21
CA LEU A 216 15.29 1.93 10.34
C LEU A 216 14.86 1.20 11.63
N THR A 217 13.76 0.45 11.60
CA THR A 217 13.26 -0.27 12.79
C THR A 217 14.23 -1.33 13.28
N ARG A 218 14.90 -2.02 12.35
CA ARG A 218 15.91 -3.04 12.67
C ARG A 218 17.15 -2.44 13.32
N VAL A 219 17.68 -1.34 12.77
CA VAL A 219 18.85 -0.65 13.34
C VAL A 219 18.53 -0.08 14.71
N CYS A 220 17.36 0.55 14.91
CA CYS A 220 16.96 1.05 16.22
C CYS A 220 16.91 -0.07 17.28
N LEU A 221 16.36 -1.23 16.93
CA LEU A 221 16.30 -2.36 17.85
C LEU A 221 17.68 -2.99 18.14
N GLN A 222 18.57 -3.01 17.15
CA GLN A 222 19.94 -3.55 17.32
C GLN A 222 20.83 -2.62 18.17
N ALA A 223 20.49 -1.33 18.24
CA ALA A 223 21.21 -0.34 19.02
C ALA A 223 20.73 -0.23 20.47
N ALA A 224 19.58 -0.81 20.81
CA ALA A 224 19.00 -0.81 22.15
C ALA A 224 19.45 -2.04 22.96
#